data_106e3d695019aab33e32d8e88683eabf
#
_entry.id   106e3d695019aab33e32d8e88683eabf
#
_cell.length_a   1.000
_cell.length_b   1.000
_cell.length_c   1.000
_cell.angle_alpha   90.00
_cell.angle_beta   90.00
_cell.angle_gamma   90.00
#
_symmetry.space_group_name_H-M   'P 1'
#
loop_
_entity.id
_entity.type
_entity.pdbx_description
1 polymer ?
#
loop_
_entity_poly.entity_id
_entity_poly.type
_entity_poly.pdbx_seq_one_letter_code
_entity_poly.pdbx_strand_id
1 'polypeptide(L)'
;MLRPTLNELLSGMQRTITEALMPELTSPYAQGQAMSAVGMLAHAAAVLESAPAYDAAETKDLRATFAALKRLGDKHISKKSGLRGALTRATRAEAKNRPDRRAMEASMAAFATAVALGHVDDRVARLVRGYLRRNLERSRNLLGSSTPSA
;
A
#
# COMPACT_ATOMS: atom_id res chain seq x y z
N MET A 1 13.91 -9.43 27.82
CA MET A 1 12.44 -9.24 27.83
C MET A 1 11.92 -9.39 26.42
N LEU A 2 11.13 -10.41 26.14
CA LEU A 2 10.38 -10.57 24.90
C LEU A 2 9.27 -9.50 24.90
N ARG A 3 9.31 -8.59 23.95
CA ARG A 3 8.21 -7.64 23.74
C ARG A 3 7.17 -8.30 22.85
N PRO A 4 5.87 -8.26 23.18
CA PRO A 4 4.84 -8.83 22.34
C PRO A 4 4.84 -8.15 20.96
N THR A 5 4.60 -8.93 19.93
CA THR A 5 4.37 -8.42 18.56
C THR A 5 3.06 -7.66 18.49
N LEU A 6 2.90 -6.81 17.47
CA LEU A 6 1.65 -6.07 17.29
C LEU A 6 0.45 -7.03 17.07
N ASN A 7 0.64 -8.14 16.39
CA ASN A 7 -0.41 -9.16 16.22
C ASN A 7 -0.80 -9.83 17.56
N GLU A 8 0.17 -10.14 18.42
CA GLU A 8 -0.10 -10.66 19.75
C GLU A 8 -0.87 -9.66 20.61
N LEU A 9 -0.54 -8.36 20.52
CA LEU A 9 -1.29 -7.30 21.20
C LEU A 9 -2.74 -7.20 20.67
N LEU A 10 -2.95 -7.18 19.35
CA LEU A 10 -4.28 -7.13 18.78
C LEU A 10 -5.12 -8.36 19.18
N SER A 11 -4.53 -9.55 19.13
CA SER A 11 -5.20 -10.80 19.57
C SER A 11 -5.51 -10.78 21.07
N GLY A 12 -4.61 -10.24 21.89
CA GLY A 12 -4.85 -10.04 23.31
C GLY A 12 -6.02 -9.10 23.59
N MET A 13 -6.09 -7.98 22.86
CA MET A 13 -7.22 -7.04 22.96
C MET A 13 -8.55 -7.67 22.56
N GLN A 14 -8.57 -8.42 21.44
CA GLN A 14 -9.76 -9.16 21.01
C GLN A 14 -10.25 -10.13 22.10
N ARG A 15 -9.33 -10.93 22.66
CA ARG A 15 -9.64 -11.88 23.72
C ARG A 15 -10.19 -11.16 24.96
N THR A 16 -9.57 -10.07 25.41
CA THR A 16 -10.05 -9.28 26.53
C THR A 16 -11.48 -8.77 26.32
N ILE A 17 -11.78 -8.25 25.12
CA ILE A 17 -13.15 -7.79 24.80
C ILE A 17 -14.13 -8.98 24.84
N THR A 18 -13.77 -10.10 24.20
CA THR A 18 -14.70 -11.22 24.02
C THR A 18 -14.90 -12.01 25.31
N GLU A 19 -13.83 -12.28 26.08
CA GLU A 19 -13.87 -13.19 27.23
C GLU A 19 -14.12 -12.46 28.56
N ALA A 20 -13.66 -11.19 28.68
CA ALA A 20 -13.77 -10.45 29.94
C ALA A 20 -14.87 -9.37 29.90
N LEU A 21 -14.95 -8.58 28.81
CA LEU A 21 -15.88 -7.45 28.76
C LEU A 21 -17.28 -7.84 28.27
N MET A 22 -17.37 -8.63 27.21
CA MET A 22 -18.66 -9.03 26.63
C MET A 22 -19.64 -9.67 27.62
N PRO A 23 -19.22 -10.58 28.53
CA PRO A 23 -20.11 -11.18 29.51
C PRO A 23 -20.71 -10.15 30.52
N GLU A 24 -19.99 -9.05 30.77
CA GLU A 24 -20.41 -8.00 31.72
C GLU A 24 -21.34 -6.96 31.07
N LEU A 25 -21.44 -6.96 29.74
CA LEU A 25 -22.29 -6.02 29.01
C LEU A 25 -23.75 -6.50 29.00
N THR A 26 -24.63 -5.76 29.66
CA THR A 26 -26.06 -6.07 29.70
C THR A 26 -26.86 -5.40 28.58
N SER A 27 -26.34 -4.32 28.00
CA SER A 27 -26.99 -3.58 26.93
C SER A 27 -26.68 -4.19 25.56
N PRO A 28 -27.70 -4.55 24.74
CA PRO A 28 -27.51 -5.04 23.38
C PRO A 28 -26.72 -4.05 22.49
N TYR A 29 -26.90 -2.75 22.73
CA TYR A 29 -26.14 -1.72 22.04
C TYR A 29 -24.64 -1.79 22.39
N ALA A 30 -24.30 -1.93 23.67
CA ALA A 30 -22.91 -2.04 24.12
C ALA A 30 -22.26 -3.34 23.60
N GLN A 31 -23.00 -4.45 23.58
CA GLN A 31 -22.55 -5.71 22.99
C GLN A 31 -22.24 -5.54 21.48
N GLY A 32 -23.14 -4.85 20.74
CA GLY A 32 -22.93 -4.55 19.32
C GLY A 32 -21.68 -3.69 19.08
N GLN A 33 -21.41 -2.69 19.92
CA GLN A 33 -20.20 -1.88 19.84
C GLN A 33 -18.94 -2.69 20.14
N ALA A 34 -18.98 -3.57 21.15
CA ALA A 34 -17.86 -4.46 21.48
C ALA A 34 -17.54 -5.42 20.33
N MET A 35 -18.57 -6.04 19.71
CA MET A 35 -18.39 -6.90 18.53
C MET A 35 -17.81 -6.13 17.34
N SER A 36 -18.25 -4.90 17.11
CA SER A 36 -17.68 -4.03 16.07
C SER A 36 -16.21 -3.75 16.31
N ALA A 37 -15.81 -3.49 17.58
CA ALA A 37 -14.42 -3.29 17.95
C ALA A 37 -13.58 -4.55 17.71
N VAL A 38 -14.09 -5.73 18.06
CA VAL A 38 -13.43 -7.03 17.77
C VAL A 38 -13.23 -7.20 16.26
N GLY A 39 -14.25 -6.90 15.46
CA GLY A 39 -14.15 -6.94 14.00
C GLY A 39 -13.08 -6.01 13.44
N MET A 40 -12.99 -4.77 13.94
CA MET A 40 -11.93 -3.82 13.54
C MET A 40 -10.53 -4.31 13.91
N LEU A 41 -10.35 -4.90 15.08
CA LEU A 41 -9.07 -5.47 15.51
C LEU A 41 -8.67 -6.68 14.66
N ALA A 42 -9.63 -7.55 14.30
CA ALA A 42 -9.41 -8.67 13.38
C ALA A 42 -8.97 -8.18 12.01
N HIS A 43 -9.65 -7.17 11.48
CA HIS A 43 -9.27 -6.54 10.21
C HIS A 43 -7.85 -5.97 10.26
N ALA A 44 -7.50 -5.22 11.32
CA ALA A 44 -6.18 -4.65 11.49
C ALA A 44 -5.08 -5.74 11.55
N ALA A 45 -5.33 -6.84 12.23
CA ALA A 45 -4.41 -7.98 12.30
C ALA A 45 -4.18 -8.59 10.91
N ALA A 46 -5.24 -8.84 10.14
CA ALA A 46 -5.16 -9.39 8.78
C ALA A 46 -4.40 -8.46 7.81
N VAL A 47 -4.62 -7.14 7.91
CA VAL A 47 -3.86 -6.15 7.12
C VAL A 47 -2.39 -6.18 7.47
N LEU A 48 -2.03 -6.24 8.76
CA LEU A 48 -0.64 -6.30 9.21
C LEU A 48 0.07 -7.58 8.74
N GLU A 49 -0.61 -8.70 8.73
CA GLU A 49 -0.07 -9.98 8.26
C GLU A 49 0.25 -9.94 6.76
N SER A 50 -0.62 -9.33 5.96
CA SER A 50 -0.46 -9.23 4.50
C SER A 50 0.43 -8.07 4.03
N ALA A 51 0.67 -7.06 4.89
CA ALA A 51 1.44 -5.87 4.54
C ALA A 51 2.85 -6.16 3.98
N PRO A 52 3.66 -7.09 4.52
CA PRO A 52 4.99 -7.37 3.98
C PRO A 52 4.95 -7.90 2.55
N ALA A 53 4.00 -8.78 2.23
CA ALA A 53 3.82 -9.33 0.89
C ALA A 53 3.35 -8.24 -0.09
N TYR A 54 2.42 -7.39 0.35
CA TYR A 54 1.97 -6.24 -0.42
C TYR A 54 3.13 -5.29 -0.74
N ASP A 55 3.92 -4.92 0.26
CA ASP A 55 5.07 -4.02 0.12
C ASP A 55 6.14 -4.58 -0.83
N ALA A 56 6.40 -5.88 -0.76
CA ALA A 56 7.33 -6.55 -1.67
C ALA A 56 6.82 -6.54 -3.11
N ALA A 57 5.55 -6.85 -3.33
CA ALA A 57 4.93 -6.86 -4.64
C ALA A 57 4.88 -5.44 -5.25
N GLU A 58 4.55 -4.42 -4.46
CA GLU A 58 4.55 -3.03 -4.90
C GLU A 58 5.95 -2.54 -5.26
N THR A 59 6.95 -2.83 -4.42
CA THR A 59 8.35 -2.47 -4.70
C THR A 59 8.84 -3.10 -6.00
N LYS A 60 8.51 -4.38 -6.24
CA LYS A 60 8.84 -5.09 -7.47
C LYS A 60 8.21 -4.41 -8.69
N ASP A 61 6.94 -4.04 -8.60
CA ASP A 61 6.20 -3.41 -9.69
C ASP A 61 6.68 -1.97 -9.98
N LEU A 62 6.99 -1.19 -8.94
CA LEU A 62 7.64 0.12 -9.07
C LEU A 62 8.97 0.01 -9.84
N ARG A 63 9.84 -0.92 -9.44
CA ARG A 63 11.11 -1.19 -10.12
C ARG A 63 10.92 -1.52 -11.59
N ALA A 64 10.03 -2.46 -11.90
CA ALA A 64 9.74 -2.87 -13.26
C ALA A 64 9.22 -1.68 -14.10
N THR A 65 8.35 -0.86 -13.52
CA THR A 65 7.79 0.32 -14.19
C THR A 65 8.84 1.39 -14.45
N PHE A 66 9.70 1.70 -13.47
CA PHE A 66 10.80 2.66 -13.66
C PHE A 66 11.85 2.15 -14.64
N ALA A 67 12.16 0.85 -14.64
CA ALA A 67 13.02 0.25 -15.64
C ALA A 67 12.45 0.36 -17.06
N ALA A 68 11.13 0.20 -17.22
CA ALA A 68 10.45 0.40 -18.50
C ALA A 68 10.45 1.88 -18.92
N LEU A 69 10.18 2.80 -18.01
CA LEU A 69 10.26 4.25 -18.27
C LEU A 69 11.66 4.67 -18.70
N LYS A 70 12.70 4.15 -18.04
CA LYS A 70 14.10 4.41 -18.41
C LYS A 70 14.42 3.89 -19.82
N ARG A 71 13.91 2.72 -20.20
CA ARG A 71 14.11 2.15 -21.55
C ARG A 71 13.44 2.96 -22.66
N LEU A 72 12.32 3.63 -22.39
CA LEU A 72 11.70 4.56 -23.35
C LEU A 72 12.63 5.72 -23.71
N GLY A 73 13.55 6.07 -22.81
CA GLY A 73 14.54 7.11 -23.00
C GLY A 73 13.99 8.53 -22.93
N ASP A 74 14.91 9.46 -22.97
CA ASP A 74 14.66 10.89 -22.80
C ASP A 74 13.74 11.53 -23.84
N LYS A 75 13.59 10.88 -25.01
CA LYS A 75 12.77 11.41 -26.11
C LYS A 75 11.28 11.51 -25.76
N HIS A 76 10.80 10.57 -24.91
CA HIS A 76 9.40 10.46 -24.51
C HIS A 76 9.10 11.13 -23.17
N ILE A 77 10.14 11.55 -22.45
CA ILE A 77 10.01 12.24 -21.16
C ILE A 77 10.31 13.71 -21.37
N SER A 78 9.27 14.56 -21.32
CA SER A 78 9.41 16.00 -21.55
C SER A 78 10.42 16.65 -20.61
N LYS A 79 11.34 17.46 -21.18
CA LYS A 79 12.31 18.24 -20.41
C LYS A 79 11.64 19.26 -19.47
N LYS A 80 10.47 19.77 -19.86
CA LYS A 80 9.75 20.82 -19.12
C LYS A 80 8.99 20.32 -17.88
N SER A 81 8.81 19.00 -17.73
CA SER A 81 7.91 18.43 -16.70
C SER A 81 8.58 18.05 -15.39
N GLY A 82 9.89 18.25 -15.23
CA GLY A 82 10.63 17.79 -14.05
C GLY A 82 10.71 16.25 -13.91
N LEU A 83 10.12 15.50 -14.84
CA LEU A 83 10.03 14.03 -14.79
C LEU A 83 11.38 13.34 -14.89
N ARG A 84 12.38 13.96 -15.55
CA ARG A 84 13.76 13.44 -15.54
C ARG A 84 14.33 13.43 -14.13
N GLY A 85 14.10 14.48 -13.37
CA GLY A 85 14.49 14.55 -11.97
C GLY A 85 13.77 13.48 -11.12
N ALA A 86 12.48 13.24 -11.38
CA ALA A 86 11.72 12.18 -10.72
C ALA A 86 12.28 10.79 -11.08
N LEU A 87 12.59 10.52 -12.34
CA LEU A 87 13.19 9.27 -12.78
C LEU A 87 14.58 9.05 -12.15
N THR A 88 15.42 10.09 -12.11
CA THR A 88 16.74 10.04 -11.47
C THR A 88 16.63 9.74 -9.97
N ARG A 89 15.67 10.37 -9.27
CA ARG A 89 15.42 10.10 -7.84
C ARG A 89 14.97 8.65 -7.63
N ALA A 90 14.04 8.15 -8.46
CA ALA A 90 13.59 6.76 -8.38
C ALA A 90 14.73 5.77 -8.60
N THR A 91 15.59 5.99 -9.61
CA THR A 91 16.76 5.13 -9.87
C THR A 91 17.76 5.14 -8.69
N ARG A 92 18.00 6.30 -8.07
CA ARG A 92 18.85 6.38 -6.87
C ARG A 92 18.22 5.69 -5.67
N ALA A 93 16.91 5.81 -5.51
CA ALA A 93 16.17 5.15 -4.43
C ALA A 93 16.20 3.63 -4.59
N GLU A 94 16.15 3.13 -5.84
CA GLU A 94 16.25 1.71 -6.15
C GLU A 94 17.64 1.13 -5.87
N ALA A 95 18.70 1.90 -6.18
CA ALA A 95 20.10 1.45 -6.09
C ALA A 95 20.63 1.29 -4.65
N LYS A 96 19.88 1.72 -3.64
CA LYS A 96 20.25 1.54 -2.23
C LYS A 96 20.16 0.06 -1.82
N ASN A 97 20.97 -0.35 -0.84
CA ASN A 97 20.92 -1.69 -0.24
C ASN A 97 19.52 -2.06 0.29
N ARG A 98 18.79 -1.06 0.79
CA ARG A 98 17.35 -1.15 1.04
C ARG A 98 16.68 -0.11 0.15
N PRO A 99 15.85 -0.54 -0.81
CA PRO A 99 15.14 0.40 -1.69
C PRO A 99 14.28 1.36 -0.87
N ASP A 100 14.41 2.64 -1.22
CA ASP A 100 13.59 3.68 -0.61
C ASP A 100 12.24 3.74 -1.36
N ARG A 101 11.29 2.92 -0.91
CA ARG A 101 9.96 2.83 -1.50
C ARG A 101 9.25 4.17 -1.53
N ARG A 102 9.31 4.95 -0.44
CA ARG A 102 8.65 6.27 -0.36
C ARG A 102 9.17 7.23 -1.42
N ALA A 103 10.48 7.25 -1.66
CA ALA A 103 11.05 8.07 -2.71
C ALA A 103 10.64 7.61 -4.12
N MET A 104 10.48 6.30 -4.33
CA MET A 104 9.95 5.75 -5.58
C MET A 104 8.47 6.08 -5.77
N GLU A 105 7.64 5.95 -4.75
CA GLU A 105 6.22 6.32 -4.76
C GLU A 105 6.03 7.82 -5.05
N ALA A 106 6.78 8.70 -4.38
CA ALA A 106 6.76 10.13 -4.64
C ALA A 106 7.15 10.47 -6.09
N SER A 107 8.12 9.74 -6.64
CA SER A 107 8.50 9.88 -8.04
C SER A 107 7.38 9.40 -8.98
N MET A 108 6.70 8.29 -8.66
CA MET A 108 5.56 7.79 -9.43
C MET A 108 4.36 8.74 -9.37
N ALA A 109 4.10 9.37 -8.22
CA ALA A 109 3.08 10.40 -8.09
C ALA A 109 3.32 11.60 -9.04
N ALA A 110 4.58 12.02 -9.22
CA ALA A 110 4.92 13.05 -10.20
C ALA A 110 4.60 12.62 -11.65
N PHE A 111 4.87 11.36 -11.99
CA PHE A 111 4.48 10.81 -13.31
C PHE A 111 2.95 10.72 -13.44
N ALA A 112 2.23 10.29 -12.42
CA ALA A 112 0.77 10.22 -12.43
C ALA A 112 0.14 11.60 -12.65
N THR A 113 0.64 12.64 -11.97
CA THR A 113 0.21 14.03 -12.16
C THR A 113 0.47 14.50 -13.59
N ALA A 114 1.64 14.23 -14.15
CA ALA A 114 1.97 14.61 -15.52
C ALA A 114 1.09 13.89 -16.56
N VAL A 115 0.70 12.64 -16.30
CA VAL A 115 -0.28 11.90 -17.12
C VAL A 115 -1.65 12.54 -17.05
N ALA A 116 -2.10 12.91 -15.85
CA ALA A 116 -3.41 13.56 -15.65
C ALA A 116 -3.50 14.91 -16.36
N LEU A 117 -2.38 15.65 -16.42
CA LEU A 117 -2.30 16.94 -17.11
C LEU A 117 -2.03 16.85 -18.62
N GLY A 118 -1.88 15.65 -19.17
CA GLY A 118 -1.55 15.46 -20.59
C GLY A 118 -0.14 15.89 -20.99
N HIS A 119 0.79 16.00 -20.02
CA HIS A 119 2.14 16.50 -20.24
C HIS A 119 3.16 15.41 -20.62
N VAL A 120 2.71 14.22 -20.98
CA VAL A 120 3.55 13.07 -21.31
C VAL A 120 3.10 12.40 -22.60
N ASP A 121 4.05 11.70 -23.25
CA ASP A 121 3.79 10.85 -24.40
C ASP A 121 2.87 9.65 -24.00
N ASP A 122 2.07 9.17 -24.94
CA ASP A 122 1.13 8.06 -24.75
C ASP A 122 1.80 6.77 -24.25
N ARG A 123 3.06 6.53 -24.62
CA ARG A 123 3.83 5.37 -24.14
C ARG A 123 4.13 5.48 -22.65
N VAL A 124 4.53 6.64 -22.19
CA VAL A 124 4.72 6.94 -20.77
C VAL A 124 3.40 6.82 -20.03
N ALA A 125 2.33 7.43 -20.59
CA ALA A 125 0.99 7.39 -19.99
C ALA A 125 0.49 5.94 -19.82
N ARG A 126 0.69 5.06 -20.80
CA ARG A 126 0.31 3.64 -20.71
C ARG A 126 1.04 2.90 -19.61
N LEU A 127 2.35 3.09 -19.44
CA LEU A 127 3.13 2.46 -18.39
C LEU A 127 2.65 2.89 -17.00
N VAL A 128 2.46 4.19 -16.80
CA VAL A 128 2.00 4.77 -15.53
C VAL A 128 0.58 4.31 -15.19
N ARG A 129 -0.36 4.39 -16.13
CA ARG A 129 -1.73 3.89 -15.93
C ARG A 129 -1.76 2.40 -15.63
N GLY A 130 -0.91 1.61 -16.30
CA GLY A 130 -0.77 0.17 -16.03
C GLY A 130 -0.33 -0.10 -14.60
N TYR A 131 0.67 0.63 -14.10
CA TYR A 131 1.10 0.54 -12.70
C TYR A 131 -0.04 0.93 -11.73
N LEU A 132 -0.68 2.09 -11.97
CA LEU A 132 -1.77 2.57 -11.09
C LEU A 132 -2.93 1.57 -11.01
N ARG A 133 -3.31 0.93 -12.13
CA ARG A 133 -4.33 -0.12 -12.15
C ARG A 133 -3.94 -1.31 -11.28
N ARG A 134 -2.73 -1.86 -11.46
CA ARG A 134 -2.25 -2.99 -10.66
C ARG A 134 -2.12 -2.63 -9.19
N ASN A 135 -1.71 -1.40 -8.87
CA ASN A 135 -1.63 -0.93 -7.49
C ASN A 135 -3.03 -0.83 -6.85
N LEU A 136 -4.01 -0.32 -7.58
CA LEU A 136 -5.40 -0.25 -7.12
C LEU A 136 -5.97 -1.66 -6.87
N GLU A 137 -5.72 -2.61 -7.78
CA GLU A 137 -6.16 -4.00 -7.63
C GLU A 137 -5.54 -4.65 -6.38
N ARG A 138 -4.23 -4.46 -6.15
CA ARG A 138 -3.56 -4.93 -4.93
C ARG A 138 -4.14 -4.32 -3.66
N SER A 139 -4.39 -3.01 -3.65
CA SER A 139 -4.99 -2.32 -2.51
C SER A 139 -6.40 -2.82 -2.22
N ARG A 140 -7.20 -3.07 -3.25
CA ARG A 140 -8.55 -3.66 -3.10
C ARG A 140 -8.49 -5.06 -2.51
N ASN A 141 -7.55 -5.89 -2.96
CA ASN A 141 -7.37 -7.24 -2.45
C ASN A 141 -6.90 -7.24 -0.99
N LEU A 142 -6.00 -6.31 -0.61
CA LEU A 142 -5.56 -6.14 0.76
C LEU A 142 -6.73 -5.78 1.69
N LEU A 143 -7.60 -4.88 1.26
CA LEU A 143 -8.77 -4.45 2.04
C LEU A 143 -9.93 -5.46 1.97
N GLY A 144 -10.10 -6.14 0.85
CA GLY A 144 -11.20 -7.09 0.61
C GLY A 144 -10.98 -8.49 1.22
N SER A 145 -9.72 -8.92 1.38
CA SER A 145 -9.39 -10.20 2.03
C SER A 145 -9.69 -10.23 3.54
N SER A 146 -10.09 -9.10 4.10
CA SER A 146 -10.39 -8.92 5.52
C SER A 146 -11.89 -9.05 5.83
N THR A 147 -12.75 -9.36 4.86
CA THR A 147 -14.15 -9.71 5.14
C THR A 147 -14.20 -11.18 5.58
N PRO A 148 -14.53 -11.47 6.84
CA PRO A 148 -14.77 -12.85 7.25
C PRO A 148 -15.91 -13.41 6.40
N SER A 149 -15.69 -14.57 5.81
CA SER A 149 -16.78 -15.36 5.20
C SER A 149 -17.83 -15.60 6.29
N ALA A 150 -19.03 -15.07 6.06
CA ALA A 150 -20.18 -15.30 6.92
C ALA A 150 -20.59 -16.78 6.92
#